data_768672d1090bffe819279020693e8713
#
_entry.id   768672d1090bffe819279020693e8713
#
_cell.length_a   1.000
_cell.length_b   1.000
_cell.length_c   1.000
_cell.angle_alpha   90.00
_cell.angle_beta   90.00
_cell.angle_gamma   90.00
#
_symmetry.space_group_name_H-M   'P 1'
#
loop_
_entity.id
_entity.type
_entity.pdbx_description
1 polymer ?
#
loop_
_entity_poly.entity_id
_entity_poly.type
_entity_poly.pdbx_seq_one_letter_code
_entity_poly.pdbx_strand_id
1 'polypeptide(L)'
;IMPSLVGSEMCIRDSSMANVLYGLKNTHKITLENIIQHTLSVKMAIKKSLLVVDMPKNSYSNVKKAEKNAKLIIKKTGCDAVKLESNNKNFTIIDRLVKKKISVMGHIGFTPQFKKKFKVEGDTKEKANKLINEALLIEKAGAFAIVLECISPKTAKLITAKLKIPTIGIGSSSFCDGQILVTDDMLGISGFYPKFVKKYINLNRIIEKAVKKYTREVKLNKFPSTNNFLNGTKRK
;
A
#
# COMPACT_ATOMS: atom_id res chain seq x y z
N ILE A 1 -10.92 -0.77 -7.90
CA ILE A 1 -10.33 -0.95 -6.57
C ILE A 1 -9.02 -1.69 -6.75
N MET A 2 -7.93 -0.98 -6.67
CA MET A 2 -6.64 -1.56 -7.02
C MET A 2 -5.66 -1.51 -5.84
N PRO A 3 -5.04 -2.63 -5.48
CA PRO A 3 -4.02 -2.70 -4.44
C PRO A 3 -2.66 -2.22 -4.94
N SER A 4 -1.78 -1.87 -4.01
CA SER A 4 -0.35 -1.77 -4.32
C SER A 4 0.18 -3.17 -4.61
N LEU A 5 0.90 -3.32 -5.72
CA LEU A 5 1.41 -4.61 -6.18
C LEU A 5 2.93 -4.71 -5.95
N VAL A 6 3.35 -5.82 -5.35
CA VAL A 6 4.72 -6.31 -5.45
C VAL A 6 4.70 -7.41 -6.51
N GLY A 7 5.13 -7.11 -7.74
CA GLY A 7 5.04 -8.06 -8.83
C GLY A 7 3.67 -8.74 -8.91
N SER A 8 3.62 -10.04 -9.19
CA SER A 8 2.41 -10.87 -9.12
C SER A 8 2.23 -11.60 -7.78
N GLU A 9 3.13 -11.42 -6.83
CA GLU A 9 3.28 -12.30 -5.66
C GLU A 9 2.70 -11.74 -4.37
N MET A 10 2.56 -10.42 -4.26
CA MET A 10 2.07 -9.77 -3.06
C MET A 10 1.13 -8.61 -3.38
N CYS A 11 0.10 -8.47 -2.57
CA CYS A 11 -0.85 -7.37 -2.60
C CYS A 11 -0.91 -6.73 -1.22
N ILE A 12 -0.55 -5.44 -1.13
CA ILE A 12 -0.62 -4.67 0.12
C ILE A 12 -1.82 -3.74 0.06
N ARG A 13 -2.73 -3.85 1.02
CA ARG A 13 -3.80 -2.87 1.22
C ARG A 13 -3.32 -1.79 2.19
N ASP A 14 -3.03 -0.63 1.65
CA ASP A 14 -2.31 0.44 2.32
C ASP A 14 -3.23 1.62 2.72
N SER A 15 -2.83 2.35 3.73
CA SER A 15 -3.50 3.58 4.18
C SER A 15 -3.40 4.74 3.18
N SER A 16 -2.54 4.65 2.14
CA SER A 16 -2.46 5.60 1.02
C SER A 16 -3.77 5.74 0.25
N MET A 17 -4.72 4.78 0.40
CA MET A 17 -6.10 4.91 -0.07
C MET A 17 -6.76 6.23 0.35
N ALA A 18 -6.36 6.82 1.46
CA ALA A 18 -6.84 8.12 1.92
C ALA A 18 -6.65 9.21 0.84
N ASN A 19 -5.47 9.26 0.26
CA ASN A 19 -5.14 10.23 -0.77
C ASN A 19 -5.73 9.85 -2.12
N VAL A 20 -5.60 8.58 -2.49
CA VAL A 20 -5.88 8.08 -3.83
C VAL A 20 -7.37 7.88 -4.09
N LEU A 21 -8.11 7.29 -3.13
CA LEU A 21 -9.54 6.98 -3.30
C LEU A 21 -10.46 8.03 -2.69
N TYR A 22 -10.06 8.67 -1.59
CA TYR A 22 -10.91 9.64 -0.89
C TYR A 22 -10.47 11.09 -1.06
N GLY A 23 -9.37 11.36 -1.78
CA GLY A 23 -8.85 12.72 -1.99
C GLY A 23 -8.46 13.44 -0.69
N LEU A 24 -8.20 12.70 0.39
CA LEU A 24 -7.83 13.26 1.68
C LEU A 24 -6.37 13.71 1.67
N LYS A 25 -6.06 14.82 2.35
CA LYS A 25 -4.69 15.37 2.42
C LYS A 25 -3.70 14.50 3.20
N ASN A 26 -4.18 13.55 4.00
CA ASN A 26 -3.35 12.65 4.80
C ASN A 26 -4.07 11.34 5.13
N THR A 27 -3.30 10.35 5.59
CA THR A 27 -3.79 9.00 5.92
C THR A 27 -4.50 8.89 7.27
N HIS A 28 -4.53 9.96 8.08
CA HIS A 28 -4.94 9.92 9.49
C HIS A 28 -6.44 9.69 9.72
N LYS A 29 -7.27 9.98 8.69
CA LYS A 29 -8.73 9.81 8.77
C LYS A 29 -9.21 8.41 8.37
N ILE A 30 -8.32 7.55 7.93
CA ILE A 30 -8.67 6.17 7.58
C ILE A 30 -8.93 5.39 8.87
N THR A 31 -10.11 4.80 8.95
CA THR A 31 -10.51 3.95 10.08
C THR A 31 -10.17 2.49 9.82
N LEU A 32 -10.17 1.69 10.88
CA LEU A 32 -9.99 0.25 10.78
C LEU A 32 -11.09 -0.38 9.91
N GLU A 33 -12.33 0.10 10.03
CA GLU A 33 -13.46 -0.38 9.22
C GLU A 33 -13.25 -0.08 7.72
N ASN A 34 -12.79 1.11 7.36
CA ASN A 34 -12.46 1.42 5.96
C ASN A 34 -11.44 0.43 5.39
N ILE A 35 -10.36 0.13 6.14
CA ILE A 35 -9.35 -0.84 5.71
C ILE A 35 -9.97 -2.23 5.53
N ILE A 36 -10.79 -2.69 6.47
CA ILE A 36 -11.45 -4.00 6.40
C ILE A 36 -12.33 -4.09 5.15
N GLN A 37 -13.21 -3.12 4.91
CA GLN A 37 -14.12 -3.12 3.75
C GLN A 37 -13.37 -3.15 2.42
N HIS A 38 -12.33 -2.32 2.29
CA HIS A 38 -11.51 -2.33 1.09
C HIS A 38 -10.69 -3.61 0.93
N THR A 39 -10.24 -4.20 2.04
CA THR A 39 -9.54 -5.48 2.01
C THR A 39 -10.44 -6.61 1.52
N LEU A 40 -11.70 -6.65 1.96
CA LEU A 40 -12.69 -7.61 1.49
C LEU A 40 -12.89 -7.50 -0.04
N SER A 41 -13.01 -6.27 -0.57
CA SER A 41 -13.13 -6.05 -2.00
C SER A 41 -11.91 -6.55 -2.78
N VAL A 42 -10.71 -6.34 -2.24
CA VAL A 42 -9.45 -6.82 -2.84
C VAL A 42 -9.35 -8.35 -2.77
N LYS A 43 -9.75 -8.94 -1.64
CA LYS A 43 -9.73 -10.41 -1.44
C LYS A 43 -10.53 -11.15 -2.50
N MET A 44 -11.64 -10.58 -2.97
CA MET A 44 -12.45 -11.18 -4.04
C MET A 44 -11.70 -11.32 -5.37
N ALA A 45 -10.73 -10.44 -5.64
CA ALA A 45 -9.95 -10.43 -6.89
C ALA A 45 -8.64 -11.22 -6.79
N ILE A 46 -8.14 -11.47 -5.57
CA ILE A 46 -6.86 -12.15 -5.35
C ILE A 46 -7.05 -13.66 -5.51
N LYS A 47 -6.18 -14.28 -6.32
CA LYS A 47 -6.17 -15.75 -6.53
C LYS A 47 -4.96 -16.42 -5.88
N LYS A 48 -3.77 -15.85 -6.00
CA LYS A 48 -2.50 -16.46 -5.57
C LYS A 48 -1.62 -15.54 -4.73
N SER A 49 -1.80 -14.22 -4.85
CA SER A 49 -0.93 -13.26 -4.19
C SER A 49 -1.16 -13.23 -2.68
N LEU A 50 -0.07 -13.09 -1.92
CA LEU A 50 -0.11 -12.84 -0.48
C LEU A 50 -0.83 -11.51 -0.19
N LEU A 51 -1.85 -11.53 0.64
CA LEU A 51 -2.62 -10.35 1.03
C LEU A 51 -2.13 -9.78 2.35
N VAL A 52 -1.48 -8.62 2.29
CA VAL A 52 -0.98 -7.90 3.46
C VAL A 52 -1.87 -6.69 3.73
N VAL A 53 -2.27 -6.48 4.98
CA VAL A 53 -3.14 -5.36 5.38
C VAL A 53 -2.37 -4.37 6.25
N ASP A 54 -2.26 -3.13 5.77
CA ASP A 54 -1.65 -2.04 6.53
C ASP A 54 -2.57 -1.62 7.68
N MET A 55 -2.06 -1.66 8.90
CA MET A 55 -2.80 -1.21 10.07
C MET A 55 -2.84 0.33 10.11
N PRO A 56 -4.03 0.95 10.15
CA PRO A 56 -4.12 2.41 10.09
C PRO A 56 -3.58 3.05 11.37
N LYS A 57 -3.19 4.33 11.25
CA LYS A 57 -2.71 5.13 12.38
C LYS A 57 -3.64 4.98 13.60
N ASN A 58 -3.05 4.91 14.77
CA ASN A 58 -3.74 4.72 16.06
C ASN A 58 -4.36 3.34 16.29
N SER A 59 -4.41 2.43 15.31
CA SER A 59 -4.92 1.07 15.52
C SER A 59 -3.95 0.16 16.28
N TYR A 60 -2.68 0.56 16.38
CA TYR A 60 -1.59 -0.15 17.05
C TYR A 60 -0.78 0.74 18.02
N SER A 61 -1.44 1.66 18.71
CA SER A 61 -0.80 2.60 19.66
C SER A 61 -0.21 1.94 20.90
N ASN A 62 -0.63 0.73 21.24
CA ASN A 62 -0.08 -0.12 22.28
C ASN A 62 -0.30 -1.60 21.94
N VAL A 63 0.38 -2.48 22.69
CA VAL A 63 0.41 -3.94 22.45
C VAL A 63 -1.01 -4.54 22.48
N LYS A 64 -1.83 -4.21 23.48
CA LYS A 64 -3.20 -4.76 23.62
C LYS A 64 -4.08 -4.37 22.42
N LYS A 65 -4.01 -3.09 22.02
CA LYS A 65 -4.79 -2.56 20.90
C LYS A 65 -4.33 -3.15 19.57
N ALA A 66 -3.02 -3.26 19.36
CA ALA A 66 -2.44 -3.87 18.18
C ALA A 66 -2.89 -5.33 18.03
N GLU A 67 -2.78 -6.13 19.09
CA GLU A 67 -3.21 -7.55 19.09
C GLU A 67 -4.71 -7.68 18.81
N LYS A 68 -5.57 -6.89 19.47
CA LYS A 68 -7.01 -6.88 19.24
C LYS A 68 -7.35 -6.57 17.78
N ASN A 69 -6.77 -5.50 17.24
CA ASN A 69 -7.09 -5.01 15.92
C ASN A 69 -6.51 -5.91 14.80
N ALA A 70 -5.29 -6.43 14.96
CA ALA A 70 -4.71 -7.37 14.02
C ALA A 70 -5.54 -8.67 13.93
N LYS A 71 -5.96 -9.22 15.07
CA LYS A 71 -6.88 -10.38 15.12
C LYS A 71 -8.22 -10.08 14.44
N LEU A 72 -8.76 -8.88 14.64
CA LEU A 72 -10.02 -8.45 14.01
C LEU A 72 -9.87 -8.36 12.49
N ILE A 73 -8.78 -7.75 11.99
CA ILE A 73 -8.48 -7.67 10.56
C ILE A 73 -8.41 -9.08 9.97
N ILE A 74 -7.59 -9.96 10.53
CA ILE A 74 -7.41 -11.33 10.02
C ILE A 74 -8.75 -12.09 10.03
N LYS A 75 -9.49 -12.02 11.14
CA LYS A 75 -10.79 -12.70 11.28
C LYS A 75 -11.80 -12.23 10.23
N LYS A 76 -11.85 -10.91 9.96
CA LYS A 76 -12.84 -10.33 9.03
C LYS A 76 -12.45 -10.49 7.57
N THR A 77 -11.16 -10.43 7.24
CA THR A 77 -10.70 -10.35 5.85
C THR A 77 -10.06 -11.64 5.35
N GLY A 78 -9.60 -12.51 6.25
CA GLY A 78 -8.80 -13.67 5.88
C GLY A 78 -7.48 -13.28 5.19
N CYS A 79 -6.89 -12.12 5.54
CA CYS A 79 -5.58 -11.73 5.05
C CYS A 79 -4.47 -12.60 5.67
N ASP A 80 -3.33 -12.66 4.97
CA ASP A 80 -2.20 -13.50 5.35
C ASP A 80 -1.28 -12.81 6.36
N ALA A 81 -1.23 -11.47 6.34
CA ALA A 81 -0.36 -10.70 7.21
C ALA A 81 -0.88 -9.27 7.45
N VAL A 82 -0.34 -8.61 8.47
CA VAL A 82 -0.53 -7.18 8.72
C VAL A 82 0.78 -6.41 8.52
N LYS A 83 0.70 -5.13 8.09
CA LYS A 83 1.84 -4.23 7.97
C LYS A 83 1.77 -3.15 9.05
N LEU A 84 2.91 -2.76 9.60
CA LEU A 84 3.05 -1.74 10.63
C LEU A 84 4.16 -0.76 10.23
N GLU A 85 3.84 0.54 10.24
CA GLU A 85 4.87 1.57 10.11
C GLU A 85 5.64 1.73 11.42
N SER A 86 6.97 1.72 11.34
CA SER A 86 7.83 1.90 12.51
C SER A 86 7.88 3.37 12.97
N ASN A 87 7.84 3.55 14.27
CA ASN A 87 8.02 4.84 14.95
C ASN A 87 9.06 4.76 16.08
N ASN A 88 10.07 3.92 15.94
CA ASN A 88 11.11 3.60 16.93
C ASN A 88 10.60 2.93 18.25
N LYS A 89 9.33 2.56 18.35
CA LYS A 89 8.74 1.97 19.56
C LYS A 89 7.96 0.68 19.29
N ASN A 90 7.80 0.28 18.03
CA ASN A 90 6.88 -0.80 17.66
C ASN A 90 7.51 -2.21 17.68
N PHE A 91 8.76 -2.37 18.05
CA PHE A 91 9.42 -3.68 18.10
C PHE A 91 8.72 -4.64 19.06
N THR A 92 8.32 -4.15 20.23
CA THR A 92 7.55 -4.93 21.22
C THR A 92 6.16 -5.32 20.69
N ILE A 93 5.56 -4.48 19.84
CA ILE A 93 4.29 -4.79 19.20
C ILE A 93 4.49 -5.89 18.16
N ILE A 94 5.51 -5.77 17.30
CA ILE A 94 5.84 -6.80 16.30
C ILE A 94 6.12 -8.14 16.99
N ASP A 95 7.02 -8.17 17.97
CA ASP A 95 7.34 -9.37 18.76
C ASP A 95 6.08 -10.01 19.38
N ARG A 96 5.20 -9.18 19.94
CA ARG A 96 3.95 -9.67 20.53
C ARG A 96 3.02 -10.27 19.49
N LEU A 97 2.84 -9.64 18.34
CA LEU A 97 2.00 -10.15 17.27
C LEU A 97 2.55 -11.47 16.72
N VAL A 98 3.86 -11.53 16.48
CA VAL A 98 4.54 -12.73 16.01
C VAL A 98 4.41 -13.89 17.01
N LYS A 99 4.59 -13.64 18.31
CA LYS A 99 4.32 -14.62 19.37
C LYS A 99 2.87 -15.11 19.42
N LYS A 100 1.95 -14.33 18.87
CA LYS A 100 0.54 -14.71 18.68
C LYS A 100 0.25 -15.35 17.33
N LYS A 101 1.31 -15.76 16.60
CA LYS A 101 1.23 -16.40 15.27
C LYS A 101 0.59 -15.49 14.21
N ILE A 102 0.74 -14.17 14.35
CA ILE A 102 0.33 -13.19 13.36
C ILE A 102 1.56 -12.80 12.56
N SER A 103 1.52 -13.02 11.24
CA SER A 103 2.59 -12.59 10.34
C SER A 103 2.61 -11.06 10.24
N VAL A 104 3.79 -10.46 10.40
CA VAL A 104 3.96 -9.01 10.39
C VAL A 104 5.01 -8.59 9.38
N MET A 105 4.65 -7.61 8.55
CA MET A 105 5.56 -6.87 7.68
C MET A 105 5.93 -5.55 8.35
N GLY A 106 7.22 -5.25 8.48
CA GLY A 106 7.71 -3.96 8.96
C GLY A 106 7.70 -2.90 7.87
N HIS A 107 7.80 -1.61 8.26
CA HIS A 107 7.94 -0.51 7.32
C HIS A 107 8.75 0.61 7.95
N ILE A 108 9.84 1.01 7.28
CA ILE A 108 10.75 2.09 7.71
C ILE A 108 11.04 3.07 6.57
N GLY A 109 11.69 4.17 6.91
CA GLY A 109 12.01 5.26 5.98
C GLY A 109 10.97 6.38 6.07
N PHE A 110 10.37 6.76 4.96
CA PHE A 110 9.21 7.63 4.98
C PHE A 110 8.00 6.82 5.44
N THR A 111 7.43 7.21 6.56
CA THR A 111 6.28 6.57 7.19
C THR A 111 5.11 7.56 7.18
N PRO A 112 4.20 7.51 6.19
CA PRO A 112 3.17 8.55 5.97
C PRO A 112 2.19 8.71 7.15
N GLN A 113 2.04 7.71 7.99
CA GLN A 113 1.23 7.83 9.20
C GLN A 113 1.88 8.75 10.26
N PHE A 114 3.19 8.95 10.21
CA PHE A 114 3.95 9.73 11.19
C PHE A 114 4.66 10.95 10.59
N LYS A 115 4.98 10.94 9.30
CA LYS A 115 5.71 12.00 8.59
C LYS A 115 4.80 12.70 7.58
N LYS A 116 4.89 14.04 7.51
CA LYS A 116 4.02 14.86 6.65
C LYS A 116 4.63 15.22 5.28
N LYS A 117 5.95 15.20 5.16
CA LYS A 117 6.65 15.64 3.95
C LYS A 117 7.49 14.53 3.39
N PHE A 118 7.33 14.24 2.11
CA PHE A 118 8.23 13.36 1.38
C PHE A 118 9.65 13.88 1.44
N LYS A 119 10.54 13.07 1.98
CA LYS A 119 11.97 13.36 2.10
C LYS A 119 12.73 12.05 1.95
N VAL A 120 13.90 12.10 1.32
CA VAL A 120 14.83 10.98 1.31
C VAL A 120 15.37 10.76 2.72
N GLU A 121 15.26 9.54 3.19
CA GLU A 121 15.72 9.12 4.52
C GLU A 121 17.07 8.39 4.41
N GLY A 122 17.87 8.46 5.47
CA GLY A 122 19.18 7.78 5.49
C GLY A 122 20.22 8.39 4.54
N ASP A 123 20.14 9.69 4.25
CA ASP A 123 21.05 10.44 3.39
C ASP A 123 22.39 10.78 4.05
N THR A 124 22.48 10.73 5.39
CA THR A 124 23.71 10.89 6.16
C THR A 124 24.12 9.60 6.85
N LYS A 125 25.39 9.45 7.23
CA LYS A 125 25.94 8.27 7.92
C LYS A 125 25.18 7.97 9.22
N GLU A 126 24.86 9.01 9.98
CA GLU A 126 24.11 8.89 11.24
C GLU A 126 22.69 8.36 10.99
N LYS A 127 21.94 8.97 10.06
CA LYS A 127 20.59 8.53 9.71
C LYS A 127 20.57 7.14 9.08
N ALA A 128 21.60 6.82 8.27
CA ALA A 128 21.77 5.49 7.70
C ALA A 128 21.93 4.43 8.80
N ASN A 129 22.84 4.66 9.75
CA ASN A 129 23.07 3.75 10.88
C ASN A 129 21.79 3.57 11.72
N LYS A 130 21.03 4.64 11.96
CA LYS A 130 19.75 4.56 12.67
C LYS A 130 18.75 3.66 11.95
N LEU A 131 18.59 3.83 10.64
CA LEU A 131 17.68 2.99 9.83
C LEU A 131 18.14 1.54 9.75
N ILE A 132 19.45 1.28 9.63
CA ILE A 132 20.00 -0.07 9.65
C ILE A 132 19.69 -0.76 10.99
N ASN A 133 19.92 -0.07 12.10
CA ASN A 133 19.63 -0.63 13.43
C ASN A 133 18.12 -0.88 13.60
N GLU A 134 17.28 0.03 13.12
CA GLU A 134 15.83 -0.13 13.15
C GLU A 134 15.38 -1.35 12.35
N ALA A 135 15.92 -1.56 11.15
CA ALA A 135 15.64 -2.72 10.31
C ALA A 135 16.03 -4.04 11.01
N LEU A 136 17.22 -4.09 11.62
CA LEU A 136 17.70 -5.26 12.37
C LEU A 136 16.80 -5.56 13.59
N LEU A 137 16.28 -4.54 14.27
CA LEU A 137 15.35 -4.73 15.39
C LEU A 137 14.00 -5.27 14.92
N ILE A 138 13.51 -4.84 13.77
CA ILE A 138 12.28 -5.36 13.15
C ILE A 138 12.44 -6.83 12.78
N GLU A 139 13.57 -7.20 12.15
CA GLU A 139 13.88 -8.58 11.85
C GLU A 139 13.98 -9.42 13.14
N LYS A 140 14.71 -8.95 14.15
CA LYS A 140 14.84 -9.62 15.46
C LYS A 140 13.49 -9.82 16.16
N ALA A 141 12.55 -8.89 15.98
CA ALA A 141 11.18 -9.00 16.49
C ALA A 141 10.33 -10.04 15.71
N GLY A 142 10.86 -10.63 14.64
CA GLY A 142 10.24 -11.72 13.90
C GLY A 142 9.36 -11.27 12.72
N ALA A 143 9.51 -10.05 12.22
CA ALA A 143 8.88 -9.66 10.96
C ALA A 143 9.36 -10.56 9.82
N PHE A 144 8.47 -10.93 8.89
CA PHE A 144 8.81 -11.80 7.76
C PHE A 144 9.35 -11.04 6.54
N ALA A 145 9.10 -9.74 6.46
CA ALA A 145 9.58 -8.84 5.41
C ALA A 145 9.55 -7.39 5.91
N ILE A 146 10.20 -6.49 5.19
CA ILE A 146 10.24 -5.06 5.53
C ILE A 146 10.12 -4.16 4.30
N VAL A 147 9.25 -3.15 4.38
CA VAL A 147 9.15 -2.08 3.37
C VAL A 147 10.19 -1.00 3.66
N LEU A 148 10.91 -0.61 2.61
CA LEU A 148 11.88 0.50 2.61
C LEU A 148 11.32 1.62 1.74
N GLU A 149 10.72 2.66 2.36
CA GLU A 149 10.12 3.76 1.62
C GLU A 149 11.00 5.01 1.63
N CYS A 150 11.29 5.56 0.45
CA CYS A 150 12.08 6.79 0.24
C CYS A 150 13.44 6.78 0.96
N ILE A 151 14.07 5.63 1.08
CA ILE A 151 15.42 5.49 1.67
C ILE A 151 16.47 5.71 0.58
N SER A 152 17.58 6.40 0.91
CA SER A 152 18.66 6.61 -0.04
C SER A 152 19.17 5.28 -0.62
N PRO A 153 19.50 5.20 -1.92
CA PRO A 153 19.90 3.95 -2.57
C PRO A 153 21.07 3.23 -1.87
N LYS A 154 22.05 4.02 -1.39
CA LYS A 154 23.20 3.48 -0.66
C LYS A 154 22.78 2.83 0.66
N THR A 155 21.90 3.47 1.41
CA THR A 155 21.42 2.95 2.69
C THR A 155 20.50 1.74 2.50
N ALA A 156 19.60 1.79 1.51
CA ALA A 156 18.75 0.66 1.18
C ALA A 156 19.57 -0.58 0.79
N LYS A 157 20.62 -0.42 -0.03
CA LYS A 157 21.57 -1.50 -0.36
C LYS A 157 22.21 -2.10 0.89
N LEU A 158 22.65 -1.26 1.84
CA LEU A 158 23.27 -1.72 3.09
C LEU A 158 22.25 -2.47 3.98
N ILE A 159 21.02 -2.01 4.06
CA ILE A 159 19.95 -2.68 4.81
C ILE A 159 19.69 -4.05 4.20
N THR A 160 19.44 -4.13 2.89
CA THR A 160 19.18 -5.40 2.17
C THR A 160 20.31 -6.41 2.36
N ALA A 161 21.57 -5.96 2.28
CA ALA A 161 22.72 -6.84 2.48
C ALA A 161 22.88 -7.36 3.92
N LYS A 162 22.29 -6.70 4.92
CA LYS A 162 22.40 -7.07 6.33
C LYS A 162 21.25 -7.91 6.85
N LEU A 163 20.07 -7.78 6.24
CA LEU A 163 18.88 -8.52 6.64
C LEU A 163 18.84 -9.91 6.00
N LYS A 164 18.20 -10.84 6.70
CA LYS A 164 17.86 -12.18 6.20
C LYS A 164 16.43 -12.24 5.66
N ILE A 165 15.59 -11.29 6.06
CA ILE A 165 14.20 -11.16 5.58
C ILE A 165 14.14 -10.30 4.31
N PRO A 166 13.21 -10.56 3.39
CA PRO A 166 13.04 -9.79 2.17
C PRO A 166 12.80 -8.29 2.43
N THR A 167 13.46 -7.45 1.64
CA THR A 167 13.27 -6.00 1.61
C THR A 167 12.45 -5.60 0.39
N ILE A 168 11.40 -4.77 0.59
CA ILE A 168 10.50 -4.31 -0.44
C ILE A 168 10.67 -2.81 -0.61
N GLY A 169 11.21 -2.39 -1.74
CA GLY A 169 11.48 -0.97 -2.03
C GLY A 169 10.28 -0.23 -2.61
N ILE A 170 10.05 1.00 -2.13
CA ILE A 170 9.21 1.98 -2.80
C ILE A 170 9.91 3.35 -2.76
N GLY A 171 10.28 3.87 -3.94
CA GLY A 171 11.07 5.10 -4.01
C GLY A 171 12.45 5.00 -3.35
N SER A 172 13.02 3.79 -3.24
CA SER A 172 14.30 3.53 -2.58
C SER A 172 15.37 3.10 -3.59
N SER A 173 15.54 1.80 -3.80
CA SER A 173 16.66 1.26 -4.57
C SER A 173 16.29 -0.01 -5.31
N SER A 174 16.92 -0.21 -6.47
CA SER A 174 16.86 -1.48 -7.22
C SER A 174 17.59 -2.64 -6.52
N PHE A 175 18.34 -2.38 -5.46
CA PHE A 175 19.00 -3.40 -4.66
C PHE A 175 18.09 -4.08 -3.63
N CYS A 176 16.85 -3.60 -3.43
CA CYS A 176 15.86 -4.32 -2.63
C CYS A 176 15.43 -5.61 -3.32
N ASP A 177 15.08 -6.64 -2.56
CA ASP A 177 14.68 -7.94 -3.08
C ASP A 177 13.38 -7.88 -3.88
N GLY A 178 12.48 -6.96 -3.55
CA GLY A 178 11.25 -6.68 -4.28
C GLY A 178 10.97 -5.19 -4.41
N GLN A 179 10.02 -4.84 -5.28
CA GLN A 179 9.57 -3.46 -5.50
C GLN A 179 8.05 -3.38 -5.43
N ILE A 180 7.54 -2.29 -4.88
CA ILE A 180 6.11 -2.00 -4.87
C ILE A 180 5.85 -0.61 -5.44
N LEU A 181 4.70 -0.43 -6.07
CA LEU A 181 4.23 0.86 -6.56
C LEU A 181 2.73 0.97 -6.33
N VAL A 182 2.26 2.16 -6.00
CA VAL A 182 0.82 2.42 -5.89
C VAL A 182 0.19 2.25 -7.27
N THR A 183 -0.84 1.42 -7.36
CA THR A 183 -1.46 1.04 -8.65
C THR A 183 -1.98 2.26 -9.40
N ASP A 184 -2.63 3.19 -8.71
CA ASP A 184 -3.17 4.40 -9.34
C ASP A 184 -2.06 5.31 -9.87
N ASP A 185 -0.90 5.34 -9.21
CA ASP A 185 0.29 6.04 -9.70
C ASP A 185 0.84 5.35 -10.97
N MET A 186 0.97 4.03 -10.93
CA MET A 186 1.42 3.22 -12.06
C MET A 186 0.53 3.38 -13.28
N LEU A 187 -0.79 3.45 -13.06
CA LEU A 187 -1.80 3.59 -14.11
C LEU A 187 -2.04 5.06 -14.54
N GLY A 188 -1.47 6.03 -13.84
CA GLY A 188 -1.60 7.43 -14.19
C GLY A 188 -2.96 8.04 -13.86
N ILE A 189 -3.58 7.66 -12.73
CA ILE A 189 -4.91 8.13 -12.29
C ILE A 189 -4.79 9.12 -11.13
N SER A 190 -3.81 8.99 -10.23
CA SER A 190 -3.73 9.71 -8.95
C SER A 190 -3.56 11.23 -9.06
N GLY A 191 -3.10 11.75 -10.19
CA GLY A 191 -2.95 13.20 -10.42
C GLY A 191 -1.71 13.85 -9.80
N PHE A 192 -1.15 13.30 -8.71
CA PHE A 192 0.12 13.71 -8.12
C PHE A 192 1.10 12.53 -8.17
N TYR A 193 2.31 12.79 -8.70
CA TYR A 193 3.31 11.75 -8.90
C TYR A 193 4.62 12.15 -8.27
N PRO A 194 5.06 11.50 -7.19
CA PRO A 194 6.42 11.62 -6.68
C PRO A 194 7.46 11.29 -7.75
N LYS A 195 8.64 11.86 -7.66
CA LYS A 195 9.71 11.71 -8.68
C LYS A 195 10.08 10.24 -8.97
N PHE A 196 9.91 9.34 -8.01
CA PHE A 196 10.22 7.93 -8.18
C PHE A 196 9.12 7.12 -8.90
N VAL A 197 7.94 7.71 -9.13
CA VAL A 197 6.85 7.04 -9.79
C VAL A 197 7.10 6.94 -11.29
N LYS A 198 7.11 5.72 -11.81
CA LYS A 198 7.05 5.45 -13.24
C LYS A 198 5.60 5.15 -13.63
N LYS A 199 5.03 5.97 -14.49
CA LYS A 199 3.73 5.69 -15.12
C LYS A 199 3.92 4.73 -16.28
N TYR A 200 3.20 3.63 -16.28
CA TYR A 200 3.20 2.65 -17.38
C TYR A 200 2.12 2.94 -18.40
N ILE A 201 1.06 3.64 -17.98
CA ILE A 201 -0.03 4.11 -18.82
C ILE A 201 -0.57 5.42 -18.25
N ASN A 202 -1.30 6.20 -19.03
CA ASN A 202 -2.01 7.40 -18.59
C ASN A 202 -3.52 7.19 -18.77
N LEU A 203 -4.13 6.44 -17.85
CA LEU A 203 -5.56 6.16 -17.88
C LEU A 203 -6.40 7.43 -17.68
N ASN A 204 -5.93 8.40 -16.94
CA ASN A 204 -6.64 9.66 -16.74
C ASN A 204 -6.97 10.34 -18.08
N ARG A 205 -5.98 10.40 -19.00
CA ARG A 205 -6.19 10.94 -20.34
C ARG A 205 -7.15 10.09 -21.19
N ILE A 206 -7.11 8.77 -21.03
CA ILE A 206 -7.99 7.85 -21.77
C ILE A 206 -9.43 8.03 -21.29
N ILE A 207 -9.63 8.05 -19.96
CA ILE A 207 -10.94 8.28 -19.33
C ILE A 207 -11.51 9.64 -19.74
N GLU A 208 -10.70 10.71 -19.68
CA GLU A 208 -11.10 12.03 -20.12
C GLU A 208 -11.60 12.06 -21.56
N LYS A 209 -10.88 11.42 -22.49
CA LYS A 209 -11.27 11.29 -23.89
C LYS A 209 -12.59 10.53 -24.04
N ALA A 210 -12.77 9.44 -23.31
CA ALA A 210 -13.99 8.65 -23.36
C ALA A 210 -15.19 9.44 -22.87
N VAL A 211 -15.05 10.15 -21.74
CA VAL A 211 -16.12 11.00 -21.19
C VAL A 211 -16.46 12.15 -22.14
N LYS A 212 -15.46 12.83 -22.73
CA LYS A 212 -15.69 13.89 -23.72
C LYS A 212 -16.44 13.36 -24.93
N LYS A 213 -16.08 12.16 -25.43
CA LYS A 213 -16.76 11.50 -26.56
C LYS A 213 -18.20 11.20 -26.21
N TYR A 214 -18.47 10.57 -25.05
CA TYR A 214 -19.80 10.29 -24.56
C TYR A 214 -20.66 11.56 -24.47
N THR A 215 -20.15 12.59 -23.82
CA THR A 215 -20.85 13.88 -23.67
C THR A 215 -21.20 14.50 -25.03
N ARG A 216 -20.28 14.43 -25.99
CA ARG A 216 -20.53 14.92 -27.36
C ARG A 216 -21.61 14.13 -28.06
N GLU A 217 -21.60 12.80 -27.97
CA GLU A 217 -22.59 11.92 -28.60
C GLU A 217 -23.99 12.15 -28.01
N VAL A 218 -24.10 12.33 -26.68
CA VAL A 218 -25.36 12.68 -26.02
C VAL A 218 -25.89 14.04 -26.52
N LYS A 219 -25.04 15.09 -26.55
CA LYS A 219 -25.43 16.43 -27.04
C LYS A 219 -25.86 16.45 -28.51
N LEU A 220 -25.34 15.53 -29.31
CA LEU A 220 -25.66 15.41 -30.75
C LEU A 220 -26.79 14.40 -31.01
N ASN A 221 -27.45 13.86 -29.97
CA ASN A 221 -28.48 12.81 -30.07
C ASN A 221 -27.96 11.55 -30.80
N LYS A 222 -26.66 11.24 -30.72
CA LYS A 222 -26.05 10.06 -31.28
C LYS A 222 -25.98 8.89 -30.29
N PHE A 223 -26.16 9.16 -29.00
CA PHE A 223 -26.28 8.19 -27.93
C PHE A 223 -27.54 8.49 -27.08
N PRO A 224 -28.37 7.45 -26.75
CA PRO A 224 -28.23 6.08 -27.20
C PRO A 224 -28.59 5.90 -28.69
N SER A 225 -27.91 4.99 -29.36
CA SER A 225 -28.29 4.52 -30.71
C SER A 225 -29.29 3.35 -30.62
N THR A 226 -29.88 2.95 -31.74
CA THR A 226 -30.81 1.81 -31.80
C THR A 226 -30.21 0.52 -31.22
N ASN A 227 -28.89 0.33 -31.32
CA ASN A 227 -28.18 -0.81 -30.72
C ASN A 227 -28.10 -0.78 -29.20
N ASN A 228 -28.36 0.39 -28.59
CA ASN A 228 -28.33 0.58 -27.14
C ASN A 228 -29.75 0.54 -26.52
N PHE A 229 -30.79 0.38 -27.31
CA PHE A 229 -32.16 0.28 -26.79
C PHE A 229 -32.41 -1.08 -26.17
N LEU A 230 -33.05 -1.07 -25.00
CA LEU A 230 -33.64 -2.28 -24.44
C LEU A 230 -34.94 -2.55 -25.19
N ASN A 231 -34.86 -3.30 -26.30
CA ASN A 231 -36.02 -3.80 -26.96
C ASN A 231 -36.64 -4.89 -26.03
N GLY A 232 -37.89 -4.73 -25.67
CA GLY A 232 -38.62 -5.60 -24.73
C GLY A 232 -38.83 -7.07 -25.15
N THR A 233 -38.01 -7.60 -26.03
CA THR A 233 -37.97 -9.01 -26.39
C THR A 233 -37.18 -9.78 -25.33
N LYS A 234 -37.90 -10.55 -24.53
CA LYS A 234 -37.32 -11.59 -23.65
C LYS A 234 -36.27 -12.37 -24.44
N ARG A 235 -34.99 -12.29 -24.02
CA ARG A 235 -33.99 -13.29 -24.42
C ARG A 235 -34.52 -14.65 -23.91
N LYS A 236 -34.85 -15.56 -24.84
CA LYS A 236 -35.06 -16.97 -24.53
C LYS A 236 -33.78 -17.59 -24.05
#